data_fb23ef65da8e98fe8cdbc1d6fa290209
#
_entry.id   fb23ef65da8e98fe8cdbc1d6fa290209
#
_cell.length_a   1.000
_cell.length_b   1.000
_cell.length_c   1.000
_cell.angle_alpha   90.00
_cell.angle_beta   90.00
_cell.angle_gamma   90.00
#
_symmetry.space_group_name_H-M   'P 1'
#
loop_
_entity.id
_entity.type
_entity.pdbx_description
1 polymer ?
#
loop_
_entity_poly.entity_id
_entity_poly.type
_entity_poly.pdbx_seq_one_letter_code
_entity_poly.pdbx_strand_id
1 'polypeptide(L)'
;DGIEHENTSEVELTAMLKAILKQEEILGLPIKMSITKEIKLRGRAIALERLFSNLINNALIYGKEVEVSGSEKANGIFIQIKDRGPGLSDADKENVFKPYYRLENKLNDSHSGLGMGIARNIANIHGGELELKDRTGGGLIVEVYFPV
;
A
#
# COMPACT_ATOMS: atom_id res chain seq x y z
N ASP A 1 4.28 5.78 19.45
CA ASP A 1 3.16 4.94 19.11
C ASP A 1 3.51 3.47 19.27
N GLY A 2 2.57 2.58 19.01
CA GLY A 2 2.73 1.17 19.31
C GLY A 2 3.47 0.34 18.26
N ILE A 3 3.84 0.92 17.11
CA ILE A 3 4.42 0.14 16.00
C ILE A 3 5.74 -0.52 16.40
N GLU A 4 6.62 0.22 17.05
CA GLU A 4 7.94 -0.27 17.42
C GLU A 4 7.92 -1.28 18.56
N HIS A 5 6.81 -1.35 19.28
CA HIS A 5 6.65 -2.24 20.41
C HIS A 5 5.90 -3.53 20.08
N GLU A 6 5.34 -3.63 18.89
CA GLU A 6 4.67 -4.84 18.48
C GLU A 6 5.67 -5.95 18.23
N ASN A 7 5.40 -7.14 18.76
CA ASN A 7 6.23 -8.31 18.53
C ASN A 7 6.07 -8.82 17.09
N THR A 8 7.15 -9.38 16.55
CA THR A 8 7.10 -9.98 15.23
C THR A 8 6.48 -11.39 15.32
N SER A 9 5.81 -11.76 14.23
CA SER A 9 5.22 -13.08 14.08
C SER A 9 5.22 -13.44 12.60
N GLU A 10 4.91 -14.69 12.29
CA GLU A 10 4.70 -15.06 10.89
C GLU A 10 3.36 -14.50 10.41
N VAL A 11 3.40 -13.67 9.38
CA VAL A 11 2.22 -13.02 8.83
C VAL A 11 1.94 -13.61 7.46
N GLU A 12 0.72 -14.06 7.24
CA GLU A 12 0.27 -14.52 5.93
C GLU A 12 -0.25 -13.35 5.13
N LEU A 13 0.63 -12.75 4.31
CA LEU A 13 0.29 -11.54 3.57
C LEU A 13 -0.85 -11.73 2.59
N THR A 14 -0.88 -12.86 1.89
CA THR A 14 -1.95 -13.13 0.93
C THR A 14 -3.30 -13.14 1.63
N ALA A 15 -3.41 -13.81 2.76
CA ALA A 15 -4.65 -13.84 3.54
C ALA A 15 -5.02 -12.47 4.08
N MET A 16 -4.04 -11.71 4.56
CA MET A 16 -4.27 -10.36 5.07
C MET A 16 -4.81 -9.44 3.98
N LEU A 17 -4.19 -9.46 2.80
CA LEU A 17 -4.63 -8.65 1.67
C LEU A 17 -6.03 -9.04 1.20
N LYS A 18 -6.32 -10.33 1.14
CA LYS A 18 -7.68 -10.80 0.81
C LYS A 18 -8.71 -10.28 1.79
N ALA A 19 -8.40 -10.29 3.08
CA ALA A 19 -9.32 -9.80 4.10
C ALA A 19 -9.58 -8.30 3.96
N ILE A 20 -8.54 -7.52 3.69
CA ILE A 20 -8.66 -6.07 3.47
C ILE A 20 -9.53 -5.79 2.24
N LEU A 21 -9.23 -6.47 1.13
CA LEU A 21 -9.94 -6.24 -0.13
C LEU A 21 -11.39 -6.68 -0.05
N LYS A 22 -11.69 -7.72 0.72
CA LYS A 22 -13.05 -8.21 0.87
C LYS A 22 -13.97 -7.17 1.50
N GLN A 23 -13.47 -6.41 2.46
CA GLN A 23 -14.26 -5.32 3.06
C GLN A 23 -14.63 -4.27 2.02
N GLU A 24 -13.69 -3.93 1.14
CA GLU A 24 -13.92 -2.94 0.09
C GLU A 24 -14.83 -3.48 -1.01
N GLU A 25 -14.73 -4.78 -1.29
CA GLU A 25 -15.60 -5.46 -2.26
C GLU A 25 -17.07 -5.40 -1.84
N ILE A 26 -17.35 -5.53 -0.55
CA ILE A 26 -18.71 -5.41 0.00
C ILE A 26 -19.30 -4.06 -0.34
N LEU A 27 -18.47 -3.01 -0.43
CA LEU A 27 -18.90 -1.66 -0.79
C LEU A 27 -19.07 -1.47 -2.30
N GLY A 28 -18.81 -2.50 -3.10
CA GLY A 28 -18.98 -2.44 -4.55
C GLY A 28 -17.86 -1.71 -5.27
N LEU A 29 -16.70 -1.57 -4.66
CA LEU A 29 -15.58 -0.85 -5.26
C LEU A 29 -14.80 -1.76 -6.23
N PRO A 30 -14.25 -1.19 -7.32
CA PRO A 30 -13.58 -1.99 -8.35
C PRO A 30 -12.17 -2.40 -7.94
N ILE A 31 -12.07 -3.53 -7.31
CA ILE A 31 -10.80 -4.06 -6.81
C ILE A 31 -10.54 -5.44 -7.40
N LYS A 32 -9.29 -5.67 -7.81
CA LYS A 32 -8.85 -6.95 -8.32
C LYS A 32 -7.58 -7.38 -7.59
N MET A 33 -7.49 -8.66 -7.27
CA MET A 33 -6.29 -9.22 -6.66
C MET A 33 -5.71 -10.28 -7.59
N SER A 34 -4.41 -10.15 -7.87
CA SER A 34 -3.69 -11.03 -8.81
C SER A 34 -2.58 -11.82 -8.12
N ILE A 35 -2.73 -12.10 -6.84
CA ILE A 35 -1.78 -12.93 -6.11
C ILE A 35 -2.31 -14.35 -6.11
N THR A 36 -1.54 -15.26 -6.72
CA THR A 36 -1.95 -16.66 -6.86
C THR A 36 -1.22 -17.59 -5.90
N LYS A 37 -0.26 -17.07 -5.16
CA LYS A 37 0.59 -17.83 -4.27
C LYS A 37 0.43 -17.31 -2.84
N GLU A 38 0.57 -18.19 -1.86
CA GLU A 38 0.61 -17.77 -0.46
C GLU A 38 1.97 -17.17 -0.16
N ILE A 39 1.97 -15.92 0.29
CA ILE A 39 3.18 -15.19 0.64
C ILE A 39 3.19 -14.97 2.16
N LYS A 40 4.27 -15.37 2.79
CA LYS A 40 4.43 -15.23 4.23
C LYS A 40 5.62 -14.33 4.52
N LEU A 41 5.50 -13.54 5.58
CA LEU A 41 6.53 -12.61 6.01
C LEU A 41 6.58 -12.59 7.52
N ARG A 42 7.78 -12.63 8.08
CA ARG A 42 7.93 -12.41 9.50
C ARG A 42 7.94 -10.91 9.76
N GLY A 43 6.95 -10.44 10.49
CA GLY A 43 6.80 -9.02 10.72
C GLY A 43 5.79 -8.70 11.81
N ARG A 44 5.43 -7.44 11.89
CA ARG A 44 4.49 -6.92 12.86
C ARG A 44 3.11 -6.87 12.22
N ALA A 45 2.23 -7.79 12.60
CA ALA A 45 0.95 -8.01 11.92
C ALA A 45 0.05 -6.77 11.92
N ILE A 46 -0.08 -6.09 13.06
CA ILE A 46 -0.94 -4.91 13.16
C ILE A 46 -0.39 -3.77 12.31
N ALA A 47 0.93 -3.55 12.36
CA ALA A 47 1.57 -2.52 11.56
C ALA A 47 1.43 -2.81 10.07
N LEU A 48 1.64 -4.06 9.64
CA LEU A 48 1.51 -4.44 8.24
C LEU A 48 0.09 -4.26 7.73
N GLU A 49 -0.92 -4.60 8.54
CA GLU A 49 -2.30 -4.37 8.16
C GLU A 49 -2.56 -2.88 7.96
N ARG A 50 -2.05 -2.05 8.84
CA ARG A 50 -2.16 -0.59 8.73
C ARG A 50 -1.51 -0.08 7.45
N LEU A 51 -0.32 -0.58 7.13
CA LEU A 51 0.39 -0.21 5.91
C LEU A 51 -0.48 -0.48 4.68
N PHE A 52 -0.95 -1.71 4.53
CA PHE A 52 -1.70 -2.08 3.33
C PHE A 52 -3.08 -1.44 3.28
N SER A 53 -3.76 -1.31 4.42
CA SER A 53 -5.04 -0.59 4.47
C SER A 53 -4.88 0.86 4.03
N ASN A 54 -3.82 1.52 4.49
CA ASN A 54 -3.55 2.90 4.08
C ASN A 54 -3.31 3.02 2.57
N LEU A 55 -2.50 2.11 2.02
CA LEU A 55 -2.18 2.17 0.59
C LEU A 55 -3.40 1.84 -0.28
N ILE A 56 -4.18 0.86 0.10
CA ILE A 56 -5.37 0.47 -0.64
C ILE A 56 -6.43 1.57 -0.58
N ASN A 57 -6.64 2.16 0.60
CA ASN A 57 -7.57 3.28 0.74
C ASN A 57 -7.15 4.47 -0.11
N ASN A 58 -5.86 4.80 -0.14
CA ASN A 58 -5.36 5.87 -1.01
C ASN A 58 -5.66 5.58 -2.48
N ALA A 59 -5.39 4.36 -2.91
CA ALA A 59 -5.64 3.97 -4.30
C ALA A 59 -7.13 4.08 -4.65
N LEU A 60 -8.02 3.72 -3.73
CA LEU A 60 -9.46 3.81 -3.95
C LEU A 60 -9.95 5.26 -3.99
N ILE A 61 -9.37 6.14 -3.20
CA ILE A 61 -9.76 7.56 -3.16
C ILE A 61 -9.30 8.28 -4.42
N TYR A 62 -8.06 8.06 -4.86
CA TYR A 62 -7.45 8.81 -5.95
C TYR A 62 -7.49 8.09 -7.29
N GLY A 63 -7.59 6.77 -7.29
CA GLY A 63 -7.67 5.96 -8.49
C GLY A 63 -9.08 5.49 -8.78
N LYS A 64 -9.29 4.91 -9.96
CA LYS A 64 -10.61 4.42 -10.37
C LYS A 64 -10.72 2.91 -10.30
N GLU A 65 -9.64 2.22 -10.54
CA GLU A 65 -9.56 0.78 -10.50
C GLU A 65 -8.32 0.41 -9.70
N VAL A 66 -8.46 -0.54 -8.80
CA VAL A 66 -7.34 -0.94 -7.95
C VAL A 66 -7.02 -2.40 -8.21
N GLU A 67 -5.76 -2.66 -8.47
CA GLU A 67 -5.25 -4.02 -8.61
C GLU A 67 -4.12 -4.23 -7.62
N VAL A 68 -4.21 -5.30 -6.83
CA VAL A 68 -3.16 -5.69 -5.90
C VAL A 68 -2.49 -6.94 -6.44
N SER A 69 -1.19 -6.86 -6.64
CA SER A 69 -0.40 -8.00 -7.10
C SER A 69 0.79 -8.22 -6.17
N GLY A 70 1.33 -9.41 -6.18
CA GLY A 70 2.47 -9.72 -5.35
C GLY A 70 3.31 -10.83 -5.95
N SER A 71 4.59 -10.79 -5.66
CA SER A 71 5.52 -11.81 -6.08
C SER A 71 6.59 -12.03 -5.03
N GLU A 72 7.08 -13.24 -4.99
CA GLU A 72 8.18 -13.60 -4.12
C GLU A 72 9.36 -14.00 -5.00
N LYS A 73 10.49 -13.34 -4.80
CA LYS A 73 11.72 -13.57 -5.56
C LYS A 73 12.82 -13.96 -4.59
N ALA A 74 13.98 -14.37 -5.14
CA ALA A 74 15.09 -14.81 -4.31
C ALA A 74 15.52 -13.81 -3.26
N ASN A 75 15.41 -12.50 -3.57
CA ASN A 75 15.89 -11.45 -2.69
C ASN A 75 14.79 -10.75 -1.90
N GLY A 76 13.53 -11.15 -2.06
CA GLY A 76 12.48 -10.52 -1.28
C GLY A 76 11.07 -10.69 -1.79
N ILE A 77 10.17 -10.01 -1.11
CA ILE A 77 8.74 -9.99 -1.41
C ILE A 77 8.40 -8.63 -1.96
N PHE A 78 7.65 -8.60 -3.06
CA PHE A 78 7.21 -7.37 -3.72
C PHE A 78 5.70 -7.36 -3.81
N ILE A 79 5.06 -6.36 -3.19
CA ILE A 79 3.61 -6.17 -3.26
C ILE A 79 3.37 -4.86 -3.99
N GLN A 80 2.49 -4.88 -5.00
CA GLN A 80 2.16 -3.70 -5.79
C GLN A 80 0.69 -3.37 -5.66
N ILE A 81 0.40 -2.12 -5.38
CA ILE A 81 -0.96 -1.58 -5.41
C ILE A 81 -1.02 -0.61 -6.58
N LYS A 82 -1.81 -0.96 -7.59
CA LYS A 82 -1.89 -0.22 -8.85
C LYS A 82 -3.26 0.40 -9.01
N ASP A 83 -3.29 1.63 -9.51
CA ASP A 83 -4.56 2.28 -9.82
C ASP A 83 -4.53 2.87 -11.23
N ARG A 84 -5.68 3.37 -11.69
CA ARG A 84 -5.84 4.04 -12.98
C ARG A 84 -6.27 5.50 -12.79
N GLY A 85 -5.86 6.09 -11.69
CA GLY A 85 -6.13 7.49 -11.43
C GLY A 85 -5.19 8.42 -12.21
N PRO A 86 -5.11 9.68 -11.78
CA PRO A 86 -4.30 10.68 -12.50
C PRO A 86 -2.79 10.49 -12.33
N GLY A 87 -2.35 9.57 -11.48
CA GLY A 87 -0.93 9.43 -11.17
C GLY A 87 -0.43 10.59 -10.31
N LEU A 88 0.88 10.69 -10.19
CA LEU A 88 1.53 11.74 -9.42
C LEU A 88 2.66 12.36 -10.25
N SER A 89 2.80 13.69 -10.14
CA SER A 89 3.99 14.37 -10.67
C SER A 89 5.21 13.95 -9.87
N ASP A 90 6.40 14.20 -10.39
CA ASP A 90 7.63 13.89 -9.69
C ASP A 90 7.71 14.63 -8.35
N ALA A 91 7.26 15.88 -8.31
CA ALA A 91 7.20 16.66 -7.08
C ALA A 91 6.24 16.04 -6.05
N ASP A 92 5.06 15.62 -6.51
CA ASP A 92 4.09 14.97 -5.61
C ASP A 92 4.61 13.64 -5.09
N LYS A 93 5.31 12.86 -5.91
CA LYS A 93 5.89 11.60 -5.46
C LYS A 93 6.85 11.77 -4.28
N GLU A 94 7.55 12.90 -4.23
CA GLU A 94 8.44 13.20 -3.10
C GLU A 94 7.66 13.73 -1.90
N ASN A 95 6.67 14.56 -2.16
CA ASN A 95 5.96 15.29 -1.11
C ASN A 95 4.86 14.52 -0.41
N VAL A 96 4.29 13.50 -1.06
CA VAL A 96 3.16 12.75 -0.46
C VAL A 96 3.54 12.03 0.85
N PHE A 97 4.81 11.84 1.11
CA PHE A 97 5.27 11.23 2.36
C PHE A 97 5.31 12.22 3.52
N LYS A 98 5.20 13.51 3.25
CA LYS A 98 5.21 14.54 4.30
C LYS A 98 3.89 14.54 5.05
N PRO A 99 3.91 14.74 6.38
CA PRO A 99 2.67 14.83 7.15
C PRO A 99 1.77 15.94 6.61
N TYR A 100 0.48 15.61 6.51
CA TYR A 100 -0.58 16.54 6.10
C TYR A 100 -0.47 17.07 4.68
N TYR A 101 0.42 16.51 3.86
CA TYR A 101 0.47 16.88 2.44
C TYR A 101 -0.77 16.37 1.72
N ARG A 102 -1.38 17.21 0.92
CA ARG A 102 -2.57 16.86 0.14
C ARG A 102 -2.37 17.26 -1.31
N LEU A 103 -2.95 16.48 -2.21
CA LEU A 103 -2.93 16.79 -3.63
C LEU A 103 -3.97 17.88 -3.92
N GLU A 104 -3.56 18.91 -4.66
CA GLU A 104 -4.42 20.07 -4.93
C GLU A 104 -5.73 19.74 -5.63
N ASN A 105 -5.73 18.69 -6.44
CA ASN A 105 -6.88 18.31 -7.24
C ASN A 105 -7.95 17.53 -6.51
N LYS A 106 -7.76 17.28 -5.22
CA LYS A 106 -8.68 16.43 -4.47
C LYS A 106 -9.49 17.26 -3.50
N LEU A 107 -10.81 17.13 -3.63
CA LEU A 107 -11.76 17.85 -2.81
C LEU A 107 -12.18 17.08 -1.56
N ASN A 108 -11.82 15.82 -1.49
CA ASN A 108 -12.22 14.98 -0.36
C ASN A 108 -11.29 15.18 0.82
N ASP A 109 -11.81 15.82 1.86
CA ASP A 109 -11.04 16.13 3.06
C ASP A 109 -11.10 15.05 4.13
N SER A 110 -11.73 13.93 3.86
CA SER A 110 -11.79 12.84 4.83
C SER A 110 -10.44 12.17 5.08
N HIS A 111 -9.48 12.40 4.19
CA HIS A 111 -8.14 11.83 4.27
C HIS A 111 -7.21 12.78 5.02
N SER A 112 -6.54 12.28 6.04
CA SER A 112 -5.73 13.12 6.92
C SER A 112 -4.40 13.58 6.31
N GLY A 113 -3.94 12.96 5.23
CA GLY A 113 -2.63 13.25 4.65
C GLY A 113 -1.47 12.57 5.38
N LEU A 114 -1.76 11.61 6.25
CA LEU A 114 -0.74 10.90 7.02
C LEU A 114 -0.43 9.51 6.48
N GLY A 115 -1.31 8.95 5.65
CA GLY A 115 -1.25 7.54 5.27
C GLY A 115 0.02 7.11 4.56
N MET A 116 0.52 7.92 3.63
CA MET A 116 1.72 7.55 2.86
C MET A 116 2.98 7.58 3.71
N GLY A 117 3.13 8.59 4.56
CA GLY A 117 4.28 8.67 5.46
C GLY A 117 4.30 7.53 6.47
N ILE A 118 3.15 7.21 7.01
CA ILE A 118 3.01 6.10 7.94
C ILE A 118 3.34 4.78 7.25
N ALA A 119 2.82 4.56 6.04
CA ALA A 119 3.09 3.34 5.30
C ALA A 119 4.58 3.17 5.01
N ARG A 120 5.24 4.23 4.58
CA ARG A 120 6.68 4.20 4.32
C ARG A 120 7.47 3.87 5.59
N ASN A 121 7.09 4.49 6.70
CA ASN A 121 7.74 4.23 7.98
C ASN A 121 7.62 2.76 8.39
N ILE A 122 6.45 2.17 8.20
CA ILE A 122 6.23 0.76 8.52
C ILE A 122 7.10 -0.13 7.63
N ALA A 123 7.15 0.15 6.33
CA ALA A 123 8.02 -0.60 5.42
C ALA A 123 9.49 -0.53 5.88
N ASN A 124 9.95 0.67 6.26
CA ASN A 124 11.32 0.87 6.72
C ASN A 124 11.63 0.12 8.01
N ILE A 125 10.68 0.08 8.94
CA ILE A 125 10.84 -0.67 10.20
C ILE A 125 11.04 -2.16 9.92
N HIS A 126 10.44 -2.65 8.84
CA HIS A 126 10.60 -4.05 8.41
C HIS A 126 11.84 -4.28 7.54
N GLY A 127 12.70 -3.27 7.41
CA GLY A 127 13.89 -3.36 6.58
C GLY A 127 13.63 -3.24 5.09
N GLY A 128 12.43 -2.86 4.72
CA GLY A 128 12.01 -2.75 3.33
C GLY A 128 11.95 -1.33 2.83
N GLU A 129 11.31 -1.17 1.69
CA GLU A 129 11.18 0.11 1.01
C GLU A 129 9.81 0.25 0.38
N LEU A 130 9.41 1.50 0.17
CA LEU A 130 8.18 1.84 -0.53
C LEU A 130 8.52 2.80 -1.65
N GLU A 131 8.17 2.44 -2.88
CA GLU A 131 8.43 3.24 -4.07
C GLU A 131 7.13 3.58 -4.80
N LEU A 132 7.12 4.77 -5.41
CA LEU A 132 6.03 5.23 -6.24
C LEU A 132 6.51 5.25 -7.69
N LYS A 133 5.75 4.61 -8.58
CA LYS A 133 6.09 4.49 -9.99
C LYS A 133 4.90 4.86 -10.86
N ASP A 134 5.18 5.38 -12.04
CA ASP A 134 4.15 5.60 -13.03
C ASP A 134 3.69 4.27 -13.60
N ARG A 135 2.37 4.14 -13.82
CA ARG A 135 1.80 2.95 -14.43
C ARG A 135 1.66 3.17 -15.93
N THR A 136 2.12 2.20 -16.72
CA THR A 136 1.95 2.25 -18.17
C THR A 136 0.47 2.34 -18.51
N GLY A 137 0.10 3.31 -19.35
CA GLY A 137 -1.30 3.55 -19.70
C GLY A 137 -2.02 4.49 -18.74
N GLY A 138 -1.34 5.01 -17.74
CA GLY A 138 -1.91 5.97 -16.77
C GLY A 138 -2.17 5.35 -15.41
N GLY A 139 -1.93 6.14 -14.38
CA GLY A 139 -2.13 5.73 -13.00
C GLY A 139 -0.83 5.65 -12.21
N LEU A 140 -0.93 5.09 -11.03
CA LEU A 140 0.17 4.99 -10.08
C LEU A 140 0.38 3.55 -9.65
N ILE A 141 1.63 3.16 -9.47
CA ILE A 141 2.02 1.91 -8.82
C ILE A 141 2.72 2.27 -7.52
N VAL A 142 2.18 1.75 -6.41
CA VAL A 142 2.88 1.81 -5.12
C VAL A 142 3.47 0.43 -4.90
N GLU A 143 4.79 0.34 -4.86
CA GLU A 143 5.46 -0.93 -4.66
C GLU A 143 6.08 -0.99 -3.27
N VAL A 144 5.78 -2.03 -2.53
CA VAL A 144 6.36 -2.29 -1.22
C VAL A 144 7.26 -3.50 -1.33
N TYR A 145 8.50 -3.34 -0.88
CA TYR A 145 9.50 -4.39 -0.88
C TYR A 145 9.84 -4.77 0.55
N PHE A 146 9.91 -6.07 0.81
CA PHE A 146 10.41 -6.60 2.08
C PHE A 146 11.55 -7.59 1.79
N PRO A 147 12.69 -7.44 2.46
CA PRO A 147 13.78 -8.40 2.30
C PRO A 147 13.41 -9.76 2.93
N VAL A 148 13.97 -10.80 2.39
CA VAL A 148 13.78 -12.16 2.92
C VAL A 148 15.07 -12.69 3.49
#